data_bb1865db1d6164a1b220aa31e112b825
#
_entry.id   bb1865db1d6164a1b220aa31e112b825
#
_cell.length_a   1.000
_cell.length_b   1.000
_cell.length_c   1.000
_cell.angle_alpha   90.00
_cell.angle_beta   90.00
_cell.angle_gamma   90.00
#
_symmetry.space_group_name_H-M   'P 1'
#
loop_
_entity.id
_entity.type
_entity.pdbx_description
1 polymer ?
#
loop_
_entity_poly.entity_id
_entity_poly.type
_entity_poly.pdbx_seq_one_letter_code
_entity_poly.pdbx_strand_id
1 'polypeptide(L)'
;MTIRELFDQPGVHLSCEVFPPKVFDKVEEAKAAVRDICALSPAYVSVTCGASGSTPQFTREISAYVQEHGVTALSHLTCVGDTRDQIDAVLDGLAQAGIRNVLALRGDLPEGMSFPGEEHFRYAAELIAAIRSRGAFCVG
;
A
#
# COMPACT_ATOMS: atom_id res chain seq x y z
N MET A 1 8.88 -5.14 11.01
CA MET A 1 9.88 -5.75 10.07
C MET A 1 9.71 -5.10 8.71
N THR A 2 10.80 -4.82 8.01
CA THR A 2 10.74 -4.40 6.61
C THR A 2 10.77 -5.61 5.68
N ILE A 3 10.21 -5.47 4.48
CA ILE A 3 10.28 -6.52 3.45
C ILE A 3 11.74 -6.85 3.09
N ARG A 4 12.61 -5.85 3.12
CA ARG A 4 14.05 -6.06 2.89
C ARG A 4 14.66 -6.96 3.96
N GLU A 5 14.42 -6.67 5.25
CA GLU A 5 14.89 -7.52 6.36
C GLU A 5 14.34 -8.95 6.27
N LEU A 6 13.11 -9.09 5.76
CA LEU A 6 12.51 -10.40 5.53
C LEU A 6 13.26 -11.19 4.44
N PHE A 7 13.59 -10.55 3.31
CA PHE A 7 14.30 -11.22 2.21
C PHE A 7 15.78 -11.52 2.51
N ASP A 8 16.35 -10.87 3.51
CA ASP A 8 17.69 -11.20 4.01
C ASP A 8 17.68 -12.50 4.87
N GLN A 9 16.51 -13.02 5.24
CA GLN A 9 16.38 -14.27 5.98
C GLN A 9 16.36 -15.47 5.02
N PRO A 10 17.03 -16.58 5.38
CA PRO A 10 17.01 -17.79 4.54
C PRO A 10 15.62 -18.45 4.57
N GLY A 11 15.28 -19.14 3.49
CA GLY A 11 14.07 -19.93 3.41
C GLY A 11 13.11 -19.51 2.31
N VAL A 12 11.91 -20.09 2.32
CA VAL A 12 10.82 -19.75 1.40
C VAL A 12 9.88 -18.79 2.12
N HIS A 13 9.61 -17.66 1.51
CA HIS A 13 8.69 -16.66 2.03
C HIS A 13 7.38 -16.70 1.23
N LEU A 14 6.30 -17.18 1.86
CA LEU A 14 4.96 -17.13 1.28
C LEU A 14 4.34 -15.78 1.57
N SER A 15 3.82 -15.11 0.56
CA SER A 15 3.04 -13.88 0.70
C SER A 15 1.66 -14.04 0.10
N CYS A 16 0.74 -13.22 0.55
CA CYS A 16 -0.61 -13.11 0.00
C CYS A 16 -0.84 -11.67 -0.46
N GLU A 17 -1.70 -11.50 -1.46
CA GLU A 17 -2.18 -10.20 -1.89
C GLU A 17 -3.68 -10.11 -1.68
N VAL A 18 -4.14 -8.97 -1.16
CA VAL A 18 -5.56 -8.70 -0.92
C VAL A 18 -5.98 -7.38 -1.56
N PHE A 19 -7.25 -7.34 -1.93
CA PHE A 19 -7.88 -6.16 -2.52
C PHE A 19 -8.75 -5.50 -1.45
N PRO A 20 -8.51 -4.22 -1.11
CA PRO A 20 -9.39 -3.52 -0.20
C PRO A 20 -10.79 -3.33 -0.82
N PRO A 21 -11.83 -3.20 -0.02
CA PRO A 21 -13.18 -2.99 -0.52
C PRO A 21 -13.30 -1.66 -1.24
N LYS A 22 -14.29 -1.57 -2.14
CA LYS A 22 -14.59 -0.33 -2.88
C LYS A 22 -15.58 0.57 -2.12
N VAL A 23 -16.35 -0.04 -1.22
CA VAL A 23 -17.44 0.61 -0.48
C VAL A 23 -17.34 0.24 0.99
N PHE A 24 -17.77 1.17 1.83
CA PHE A 24 -17.69 1.04 3.29
C PHE A 24 -18.40 -0.22 3.83
N ASP A 25 -19.56 -0.57 3.28
CA ASP A 25 -20.36 -1.70 3.73
C ASP A 25 -19.66 -3.07 3.57
N LYS A 26 -18.56 -3.12 2.81
CA LYS A 26 -17.76 -4.33 2.57
C LYS A 26 -16.48 -4.43 3.41
N VAL A 27 -16.21 -3.45 4.26
CA VAL A 27 -14.97 -3.39 5.06
C VAL A 27 -14.89 -4.57 6.03
N GLU A 28 -15.97 -4.90 6.72
CA GLU A 28 -15.98 -6.00 7.70
C GLU A 28 -15.83 -7.38 7.02
N GLU A 29 -16.41 -7.56 5.83
CA GLU A 29 -16.22 -8.77 5.02
C GLU A 29 -14.75 -8.92 4.58
N ALA A 30 -14.13 -7.82 4.12
CA ALA A 30 -12.72 -7.81 3.76
C ALA A 30 -11.81 -8.09 4.96
N LYS A 31 -12.09 -7.52 6.14
CA LYS A 31 -11.37 -7.78 7.38
C LYS A 31 -11.47 -9.23 7.81
N ALA A 32 -12.64 -9.84 7.68
CA ALA A 32 -12.81 -11.27 7.99
C ALA A 32 -11.89 -12.15 7.11
N ALA A 33 -11.86 -11.90 5.80
CA ALA A 33 -10.98 -12.62 4.88
C ALA A 33 -9.49 -12.39 5.21
N VAL A 34 -9.11 -11.15 5.53
CA VAL A 34 -7.73 -10.80 5.92
C VAL A 34 -7.32 -11.51 7.21
N ARG A 35 -8.20 -11.57 8.20
CA ARG A 35 -7.95 -12.31 9.44
C ARG A 35 -7.67 -13.80 9.16
N ASP A 36 -8.47 -14.43 8.31
CA ASP A 36 -8.30 -15.83 7.96
C ASP A 36 -6.98 -16.07 7.20
N ILE A 37 -6.58 -15.14 6.33
CA ILE A 37 -5.27 -15.16 5.66
C ILE A 37 -4.14 -15.00 6.67
N CYS A 38 -4.24 -14.04 7.59
CA CYS A 38 -3.22 -13.81 8.61
C CYS A 38 -3.03 -15.01 9.54
N ALA A 39 -4.09 -15.77 9.81
CA ALA A 39 -4.02 -17.03 10.58
C ALA A 39 -3.13 -18.10 9.93
N LEU A 40 -2.89 -18.02 8.62
CA LEU A 40 -1.94 -18.88 7.91
C LEU A 40 -0.47 -18.44 8.09
N SER A 41 -0.24 -17.35 8.81
CA SER A 41 1.09 -16.80 9.10
C SER A 41 1.95 -16.55 7.83
N PRO A 42 1.42 -15.86 6.81
CA PRO A 42 2.25 -15.50 5.65
C PRO A 42 3.38 -14.57 6.10
N ALA A 43 4.47 -14.55 5.34
CA ALA A 43 5.62 -13.69 5.61
C ALA A 43 5.25 -12.20 5.55
N TYR A 44 4.38 -11.85 4.60
CA TYR A 44 3.73 -10.54 4.51
C TYR A 44 2.42 -10.64 3.72
N VAL A 45 1.58 -9.62 3.86
CA VAL A 45 0.39 -9.44 3.04
C VAL A 45 0.50 -8.10 2.31
N SER A 46 0.41 -8.12 0.99
CA SER A 46 0.31 -6.91 0.17
C SER A 46 -1.15 -6.48 0.03
N VAL A 47 -1.38 -5.18 0.11
CA VAL A 47 -2.71 -4.57 0.02
C VAL A 47 -2.71 -3.60 -1.15
N THR A 48 -3.52 -3.89 -2.18
CA THR A 48 -3.55 -3.10 -3.41
C THR A 48 -4.16 -1.72 -3.20
N CYS A 49 -3.82 -0.77 -4.07
CA CYS A 49 -4.39 0.58 -4.07
C CYS A 49 -4.88 0.95 -5.47
N GLY A 50 -6.06 1.59 -5.55
CA GLY A 50 -6.61 2.07 -6.82
C GLY A 50 -7.15 0.97 -7.74
N ALA A 51 -6.81 -0.29 -7.51
CA ALA A 51 -7.31 -1.41 -8.28
C ALA A 51 -8.85 -1.44 -8.18
N SER A 52 -9.50 -1.40 -9.32
CA SER A 52 -10.96 -1.47 -9.39
C SER A 52 -11.72 -0.33 -8.66
N GLY A 53 -11.08 0.84 -8.38
CA GLY A 53 -11.72 2.00 -7.75
C GLY A 53 -11.70 2.00 -6.22
N SER A 54 -10.83 1.21 -5.58
CA SER A 54 -10.59 1.34 -4.14
C SER A 54 -9.85 2.65 -3.83
N THR A 55 -10.09 3.22 -2.64
CA THR A 55 -9.46 4.46 -2.20
C THR A 55 -8.22 4.20 -1.35
N PRO A 56 -7.25 5.14 -1.27
CA PRO A 56 -6.10 5.04 -0.39
C PRO A 56 -6.47 4.84 1.10
N GLN A 57 -7.64 5.35 1.51
CA GLN A 57 -8.15 5.18 2.87
C GLN A 57 -8.40 3.70 3.20
N PHE A 58 -9.06 2.95 2.32
CA PHE A 58 -9.31 1.52 2.55
C PHE A 58 -8.03 0.70 2.48
N THR A 59 -7.11 1.05 1.58
CA THR A 59 -5.78 0.42 1.53
C THR A 59 -5.06 0.56 2.86
N ARG A 60 -5.04 1.78 3.44
CA ARG A 60 -4.44 2.04 4.75
C ARG A 60 -5.14 1.25 5.86
N GLU A 61 -6.48 1.25 5.90
CA GLU A 61 -7.26 0.56 6.91
C GLU A 61 -6.99 -0.95 6.91
N ILE A 62 -7.01 -1.58 5.74
CA ILE A 62 -6.72 -3.01 5.61
C ILE A 62 -5.25 -3.31 5.92
N SER A 63 -4.31 -2.46 5.50
CA SER A 63 -2.89 -2.62 5.85
C SER A 63 -2.64 -2.52 7.36
N ALA A 64 -3.31 -1.61 8.06
CA ALA A 64 -3.25 -1.51 9.51
C ALA A 64 -3.82 -2.78 10.16
N TYR A 65 -4.95 -3.26 9.67
CA TYR A 65 -5.58 -4.48 10.17
C TYR A 65 -4.69 -5.73 10.00
N VAL A 66 -3.96 -5.85 8.89
CA VAL A 66 -2.93 -6.90 8.71
C VAL A 66 -1.89 -6.83 9.83
N GLN A 67 -1.37 -5.63 10.14
CA GLN A 67 -0.35 -5.46 11.19
C GLN A 67 -0.89 -5.75 12.59
N GLU A 68 -2.14 -5.41 12.89
CA GLU A 68 -2.80 -5.75 14.15
C GLU A 68 -2.86 -7.27 14.38
N HIS A 69 -2.88 -8.05 13.30
CA HIS A 69 -2.83 -9.52 13.34
C HIS A 69 -1.40 -10.10 13.31
N GLY A 70 -0.38 -9.26 13.53
CA GLY A 70 1.01 -9.69 13.67
C GLY A 70 1.72 -10.02 12.36
N VAL A 71 1.12 -9.74 11.21
CA VAL A 71 1.71 -9.97 9.89
C VAL A 71 2.25 -8.67 9.32
N THR A 72 3.38 -8.72 8.62
CA THR A 72 3.96 -7.55 7.94
C THR A 72 3.06 -7.10 6.79
N ALA A 73 2.64 -5.84 6.79
CA ALA A 73 1.88 -5.25 5.69
C ALA A 73 2.80 -4.59 4.66
N LEU A 74 2.49 -4.78 3.37
CA LEU A 74 3.04 -4.04 2.24
C LEU A 74 1.90 -3.25 1.58
N SER A 75 1.87 -1.94 1.79
CA SER A 75 0.83 -1.09 1.23
C SER A 75 1.20 -0.64 -0.19
N HIS A 76 0.32 -0.88 -1.16
CA HIS A 76 0.50 -0.29 -2.49
C HIS A 76 0.16 1.21 -2.45
N LEU A 77 0.86 1.98 -3.26
CA LEU A 77 0.61 3.41 -3.47
C LEU A 77 0.82 3.75 -4.94
N THR A 78 -0.24 4.23 -5.58
CA THR A 78 -0.20 4.70 -6.98
C THR A 78 0.01 6.21 -7.02
N CYS A 79 0.71 6.72 -8.03
CA CYS A 79 1.03 8.14 -8.13
C CYS A 79 0.20 8.92 -9.14
N VAL A 80 -0.43 8.28 -10.11
CA VAL A 80 -1.30 8.97 -11.05
C VAL A 80 -2.69 9.18 -10.45
N GLY A 81 -3.31 10.31 -10.75
CA GLY A 81 -4.64 10.64 -10.24
C GLY A 81 -4.65 11.49 -8.96
N ASP A 82 -3.61 11.39 -8.13
CA ASP A 82 -3.45 12.18 -6.91
C ASP A 82 -2.35 13.22 -7.06
N THR A 83 -2.54 14.40 -6.46
CA THR A 83 -1.50 15.43 -6.40
C THR A 83 -0.39 15.01 -5.42
N ARG A 84 0.78 15.67 -5.52
CA ARG A 84 1.91 15.45 -4.60
C ARG A 84 1.50 15.66 -3.14
N ASP A 85 0.70 16.68 -2.85
CA ASP A 85 0.21 16.97 -1.49
C ASP A 85 -0.74 15.86 -0.98
N GLN A 86 -1.58 15.30 -1.86
CA GLN A 86 -2.44 14.17 -1.51
C GLN A 86 -1.62 12.91 -1.22
N ILE A 87 -0.60 12.62 -2.04
CA ILE A 87 0.34 11.53 -1.80
C ILE A 87 1.07 11.71 -0.46
N ASP A 88 1.52 12.93 -0.16
CA ASP A 88 2.18 13.23 1.12
C ASP A 88 1.25 12.97 2.31
N ALA A 89 -0.01 13.38 2.23
CA ALA A 89 -1.01 13.09 3.26
C ALA A 89 -1.26 11.57 3.43
N VAL A 90 -1.27 10.81 2.33
CA VAL A 90 -1.39 9.33 2.39
C VAL A 90 -0.18 8.73 3.10
N LEU A 91 1.04 9.15 2.75
CA LEU A 91 2.27 8.69 3.39
C LEU A 91 2.31 9.01 4.88
N ASP A 92 1.86 10.20 5.29
CA ASP A 92 1.72 10.57 6.70
C ASP A 92 0.74 9.64 7.43
N GLY A 93 -0.39 9.34 6.80
CA GLY A 93 -1.37 8.40 7.34
C GLY A 93 -0.83 6.97 7.48
N LEU A 94 -0.05 6.49 6.51
CA LEU A 94 0.62 5.19 6.59
C LEU A 94 1.65 5.16 7.73
N ALA A 95 2.47 6.21 7.85
CA ALA A 95 3.47 6.32 8.91
C ALA A 95 2.81 6.35 10.31
N GLN A 96 1.71 7.09 10.49
CA GLN A 96 0.94 7.14 11.72
C GLN A 96 0.32 5.78 12.08
N ALA A 97 -0.12 5.01 11.08
CA ALA A 97 -0.61 3.64 11.26
C ALA A 97 0.53 2.62 11.49
N GLY A 98 1.80 3.05 11.56
CA GLY A 98 2.95 2.17 11.76
C GLY A 98 3.35 1.35 10.52
N ILE A 99 2.75 1.60 9.37
CA ILE A 99 3.07 0.90 8.12
C ILE A 99 4.40 1.41 7.59
N ARG A 100 5.34 0.50 7.34
CA ARG A 100 6.72 0.80 6.95
C ARG A 100 7.10 0.32 5.55
N ASN A 101 6.29 -0.51 4.92
CA ASN A 101 6.59 -1.06 3.60
C ASN A 101 5.58 -0.52 2.58
N VAL A 102 6.09 0.08 1.52
CA VAL A 102 5.28 0.67 0.44
C VAL A 102 5.75 0.13 -0.90
N LEU A 103 4.83 -0.40 -1.70
CA LEU A 103 5.06 -0.69 -3.11
C LEU A 103 4.61 0.52 -3.92
N ALA A 104 5.56 1.24 -4.47
CA ALA A 104 5.31 2.44 -5.26
C ALA A 104 5.02 2.08 -6.71
N LEU A 105 3.87 2.46 -7.20
CA LEU A 105 3.38 2.15 -8.53
C LEU A 105 3.01 3.44 -9.28
N ARG A 106 3.08 3.41 -10.61
CA ARG A 106 2.52 4.50 -11.39
C ARG A 106 0.99 4.52 -11.28
N GLY A 107 0.37 3.38 -11.41
CA GLY A 107 -1.06 3.23 -11.62
C GLY A 107 -1.48 3.47 -13.08
N ASP A 108 -2.76 3.28 -13.35
CA ASP A 108 -3.37 3.56 -14.65
C ASP A 108 -3.89 5.00 -14.68
N LEU A 109 -3.77 5.64 -15.84
CA LEU A 109 -4.33 6.98 -16.02
C LEU A 109 -5.87 6.90 -15.93
N PRO A 110 -6.51 7.76 -15.11
CA PRO A 110 -7.95 7.85 -15.09
C PRO A 110 -8.51 8.16 -16.48
N GLU A 111 -9.71 7.66 -16.78
CA GLU A 111 -10.36 7.92 -18.04
C GLU A 111 -10.53 9.43 -18.29
N GLY A 112 -10.16 9.88 -19.48
CA GLY A 112 -10.18 11.30 -19.85
C GLY A 112 -9.04 12.15 -19.29
N MET A 113 -8.14 11.61 -18.49
CA MET A 113 -6.95 12.32 -18.03
C MET A 113 -5.85 12.25 -19.10
N SER A 114 -5.35 13.42 -19.50
CA SER A 114 -4.09 13.52 -20.23
C SER A 114 -2.92 13.22 -19.27
N PHE A 115 -1.69 13.10 -19.81
CA PHE A 115 -0.51 12.83 -18.98
C PHE A 115 -0.40 13.85 -17.81
N PRO A 116 -0.09 13.41 -16.56
CA PRO A 116 -0.12 14.25 -15.39
C PRO A 116 0.74 15.52 -15.50
N GLY A 117 0.24 16.65 -14.97
CA GLY A 117 0.98 17.92 -14.84
C GLY A 117 2.04 17.90 -13.73
N GLU A 118 2.67 19.06 -13.49
CA GLU A 118 3.78 19.20 -12.53
C GLU A 118 3.34 18.95 -11.07
N GLU A 119 2.06 19.16 -10.76
CA GLU A 119 1.48 18.92 -9.45
C GLU A 119 1.35 17.43 -9.09
N HIS A 120 1.60 16.53 -10.04
CA HIS A 120 1.53 15.09 -9.87
C HIS A 120 2.90 14.44 -10.03
N PHE A 121 3.03 13.22 -9.52
CA PHE A 121 4.11 12.33 -9.95
C PHE A 121 3.71 11.66 -11.27
N ARG A 122 4.61 11.66 -12.23
CA ARG A 122 4.38 11.13 -13.58
C ARG A 122 4.74 9.65 -13.68
N TYR A 123 5.73 9.23 -12.90
CA TYR A 123 6.29 7.87 -12.89
C TYR A 123 6.53 7.37 -11.47
N ALA A 124 6.45 6.07 -11.29
CA ALA A 124 6.78 5.42 -10.02
C ALA A 124 8.18 5.78 -9.51
N ALA A 125 9.15 6.00 -10.39
CA ALA A 125 10.51 6.39 -10.01
C ALA A 125 10.55 7.74 -9.26
N GLU A 126 9.72 8.71 -9.64
CA GLU A 126 9.61 9.99 -8.93
C GLU A 126 8.97 9.80 -7.55
N LEU A 127 7.92 8.98 -7.48
CA LEU A 127 7.27 8.61 -6.22
C LEU A 127 8.27 7.90 -5.28
N ILE A 128 9.04 6.93 -5.79
CA ILE A 128 10.08 6.24 -5.01
C ILE A 128 11.09 7.24 -4.44
N ALA A 129 11.56 8.20 -5.25
CA ALA A 129 12.50 9.21 -4.79
C ALA A 129 11.90 10.06 -3.64
N ALA A 130 10.64 10.47 -3.76
CA ALA A 130 9.93 11.22 -2.74
C ALA A 130 9.74 10.40 -1.45
N ILE A 131 9.34 9.12 -1.55
CA ILE A 131 9.19 8.24 -0.37
C ILE A 131 10.54 8.05 0.33
N ARG A 132 11.61 7.82 -0.42
CA ARG A 132 12.97 7.64 0.14
C ARG A 132 13.47 8.88 0.86
N SER A 133 13.17 10.08 0.38
CA SER A 133 13.58 11.33 1.03
C SER A 133 12.96 11.51 2.42
N ARG A 134 11.84 10.86 2.71
CA ARG A 134 11.20 10.87 4.04
C ARG A 134 11.89 9.95 5.05
N GLY A 135 12.70 8.98 4.60
CA GLY A 135 13.51 8.10 5.45
C GLY A 135 12.71 7.11 6.32
N ALA A 136 11.38 7.11 6.25
CA ALA A 136 10.52 6.34 7.15
C ALA A 136 10.08 4.97 6.58
N PHE A 137 10.32 4.72 5.30
CA PHE A 137 9.75 3.58 4.58
C PHE A 137 10.81 2.71 3.91
N CYS A 138 10.52 1.40 3.86
CA CYS A 138 11.08 0.46 2.92
C CYS A 138 10.20 0.54 1.65
N VAL A 139 10.80 0.87 0.51
CA VAL A 139 10.08 1.08 -0.74
C VAL A 139 10.54 0.12 -1.81
N GLY A 140 9.59 -0.51 -2.50
CA GLY A 140 9.76 -1.36 -3.67
C GLY A 140 9.08 -0.77 -4.88
#